data_1b221295392b10e3ddca5ed4547257b5
#
_entry.id   1b221295392b10e3ddca5ed4547257b5
#
_cell.length_a   1.000
_cell.length_b   1.000
_cell.length_c   1.000
_cell.angle_alpha   90.00
_cell.angle_beta   90.00
_cell.angle_gamma   90.00
#
_symmetry.space_group_name_H-M   'P 1'
#
loop_
_entity.id
_entity.type
_entity.pdbx_description
1 polymer ?
#
loop_
_entity_poly.entity_id
_entity_poly.type
_entity_poly.pdbx_seq_one_letter_code
_entity_poly.pdbx_strand_id
1 'polypeptide(L)'
;MVKAIYYTVKPCVPRDLQLFIRRNIIQYKRKKCADIWPIDEFAGETPLNWQRWPEKKKFALVLTHDVEKGDGQNKCINLSKIEEDYGLCSSFNFVPERYTVSPVLRLYLENRGFEIGVHDLNHDGKLFSSQKTFESRIPKINHYLKEWKAVGFRAGAMHHNLDWIGKLDIKYDCSTFDTDPFEPQPDGVKTIFPFWVQNRNGGFAELPYTLPQDFTLFILMKMNGSEIWKRKLDWIVEKGGMALINTHPDYMYFNNSDYGKERYSAQIYRDLLEYVVEKYNGQYWNALPRELASFVKNINCENVSIQRIE
;
A
#
# COMPACT_ATOMS: atom_id res chain seq x y z
N MET A 1 -24.83 -3.53 -5.77
CA MET A 1 -25.52 -4.83 -5.61
C MET A 1 -24.57 -6.02 -5.83
N VAL A 2 -23.85 -6.14 -6.93
CA VAL A 2 -22.94 -7.28 -7.24
C VAL A 2 -21.82 -7.48 -6.20
N LYS A 3 -21.16 -6.39 -5.74
CA LYS A 3 -20.09 -6.48 -4.72
C LYS A 3 -20.60 -7.05 -3.38
N ALA A 4 -21.78 -6.61 -2.92
CA ALA A 4 -22.36 -7.09 -1.66
C ALA A 4 -22.69 -8.59 -1.71
N ILE A 5 -23.29 -9.04 -2.82
CA ILE A 5 -23.58 -10.47 -3.06
C ILE A 5 -22.29 -11.29 -3.06
N TYR A 6 -21.23 -10.80 -3.73
CA TYR A 6 -19.94 -11.49 -3.77
C TYR A 6 -19.37 -11.72 -2.37
N TYR A 7 -19.32 -10.70 -1.50
CA TYR A 7 -18.76 -10.86 -0.15
C TYR A 7 -19.65 -11.71 0.77
N THR A 8 -20.93 -11.83 0.48
CA THR A 8 -21.86 -12.73 1.19
C THR A 8 -21.64 -14.19 0.79
N VAL A 9 -21.44 -14.45 -0.51
CA VAL A 9 -21.28 -15.81 -1.05
C VAL A 9 -19.85 -16.30 -0.94
N LYS A 10 -18.86 -15.42 -0.95
CA LYS A 10 -17.42 -15.72 -0.90
C LYS A 10 -17.02 -16.75 0.16
N PRO A 11 -17.51 -16.71 1.42
CA PRO A 11 -17.18 -17.71 2.43
C PRO A 11 -17.65 -19.13 2.10
N CYS A 12 -18.69 -19.27 1.26
CA CYS A 12 -19.27 -20.55 0.86
C CYS A 12 -18.53 -21.19 -0.34
N VAL A 13 -17.67 -20.42 -1.03
CA VAL A 13 -16.94 -20.90 -2.21
C VAL A 13 -15.56 -21.41 -1.77
N PRO A 14 -15.17 -22.65 -2.11
CA PRO A 14 -13.83 -23.15 -1.82
C PRO A 14 -12.73 -22.22 -2.34
N ARG A 15 -11.67 -22.06 -1.55
CA ARG A 15 -10.59 -21.10 -1.86
C ARG A 15 -9.93 -21.36 -3.21
N ASP A 16 -9.69 -22.61 -3.55
CA ASP A 16 -9.08 -23.00 -4.84
C ASP A 16 -9.97 -22.54 -6.03
N LEU A 17 -11.28 -22.65 -5.91
CA LEU A 17 -12.22 -22.18 -6.94
C LEU A 17 -12.26 -20.66 -7.03
N GLN A 18 -12.21 -19.96 -5.89
CA GLN A 18 -12.07 -18.49 -5.89
C GLN A 18 -10.81 -18.05 -6.64
N LEU A 19 -9.67 -18.67 -6.36
CA LEU A 19 -8.40 -18.37 -7.03
C LEU A 19 -8.44 -18.71 -8.51
N PHE A 20 -9.01 -19.86 -8.89
CA PHE A 20 -9.15 -20.26 -10.28
C PHE A 20 -9.96 -19.23 -11.07
N ILE A 21 -11.12 -18.81 -10.56
CA ILE A 21 -11.97 -17.80 -11.19
C ILE A 21 -11.21 -16.46 -11.32
N ARG A 22 -10.57 -16.00 -10.24
CA ARG A 22 -9.81 -14.73 -10.24
C ARG A 22 -8.65 -14.75 -11.23
N ARG A 23 -7.91 -15.87 -11.33
CA ARG A 23 -6.82 -16.05 -12.29
C ARG A 23 -7.30 -15.93 -13.73
N ASN A 24 -8.41 -16.58 -14.08
CA ASN A 24 -8.99 -16.48 -15.41
C ASN A 24 -9.44 -15.06 -15.76
N ILE A 25 -10.10 -14.37 -14.82
CA ILE A 25 -10.50 -12.97 -14.99
C ILE A 25 -9.28 -12.09 -15.22
N ILE A 26 -8.21 -12.27 -14.47
CA ILE A 26 -6.97 -11.49 -14.59
C ILE A 26 -6.29 -11.75 -15.93
N GLN A 27 -6.18 -12.99 -16.37
CA GLN A 27 -5.60 -13.31 -17.68
C GLN A 27 -6.36 -12.63 -18.83
N TYR A 28 -7.68 -12.59 -18.75
CA TYR A 28 -8.52 -11.88 -19.72
C TYR A 28 -8.32 -10.37 -19.66
N LYS A 29 -8.37 -9.77 -18.46
CA LYS A 29 -8.16 -8.34 -18.25
C LYS A 29 -6.77 -7.89 -18.70
N ARG A 30 -5.71 -8.66 -18.38
CA ARG A 30 -4.32 -8.33 -18.71
C ARG A 30 -4.12 -8.07 -20.21
N LYS A 31 -4.80 -8.85 -21.07
CA LYS A 31 -4.74 -8.64 -22.52
C LYS A 31 -5.38 -7.34 -22.99
N LYS A 32 -6.38 -6.85 -22.22
CA LYS A 32 -7.13 -5.64 -22.56
C LYS A 32 -6.54 -4.36 -21.98
N CYS A 33 -5.69 -4.47 -21.00
CA CYS A 33 -5.11 -3.34 -20.26
C CYS A 33 -3.60 -3.23 -20.46
N ALA A 34 -3.07 -3.81 -21.53
CA ALA A 34 -1.63 -3.85 -21.78
C ALA A 34 -1.02 -2.46 -22.06
N ASP A 35 -1.84 -1.52 -22.47
CA ASP A 35 -1.53 -0.11 -22.75
C ASP A 35 -1.46 0.77 -21.50
N ILE A 36 -2.12 0.36 -20.42
CA ILE A 36 -2.19 1.14 -19.16
C ILE A 36 -1.61 0.40 -17.96
N TRP A 37 -1.18 -0.87 -18.11
CA TRP A 37 -0.64 -1.64 -17.01
C TRP A 37 0.58 -2.49 -17.45
N PRO A 38 1.66 -2.51 -16.68
CA PRO A 38 1.86 -1.91 -15.35
C PRO A 38 2.16 -0.41 -15.39
N ILE A 39 2.36 0.20 -16.56
CA ILE A 39 2.71 1.60 -16.76
C ILE A 39 1.59 2.29 -17.51
N ASP A 40 1.05 3.35 -16.90
CA ASP A 40 0.17 4.33 -17.52
C ASP A 40 0.95 5.64 -17.65
N GLU A 41 1.31 6.02 -18.87
CA GLU A 41 2.13 7.22 -19.11
C GLU A 41 1.49 8.50 -18.55
N PHE A 42 0.15 8.59 -18.55
CA PHE A 42 -0.57 9.75 -17.99
C PHE A 42 -0.40 9.87 -16.47
N ALA A 43 -0.24 8.74 -15.77
CA ALA A 43 -0.01 8.75 -14.33
C ALA A 43 1.38 9.31 -13.95
N GLY A 44 2.29 9.40 -14.91
CA GLY A 44 3.64 9.95 -14.72
C GLY A 44 3.73 11.47 -14.87
N GLU A 45 2.64 12.16 -15.16
CA GLU A 45 2.64 13.63 -15.26
C GLU A 45 2.94 14.27 -13.92
N THR A 46 3.95 15.15 -13.90
CA THR A 46 4.33 15.87 -12.68
C THR A 46 3.24 16.88 -12.31
N PRO A 47 2.70 16.84 -11.07
CA PRO A 47 1.69 17.80 -10.63
C PRO A 47 2.18 19.25 -10.73
N LEU A 48 1.26 20.17 -11.03
CA LEU A 48 1.55 21.61 -10.99
C LEU A 48 2.10 21.99 -9.61
N ASN A 49 3.16 22.78 -9.58
CA ASN A 49 3.84 23.21 -8.34
C ASN A 49 4.46 22.09 -7.52
N TRP A 50 4.74 20.91 -8.12
CA TRP A 50 5.45 19.85 -7.45
C TRP A 50 6.86 20.30 -7.06
N GLN A 51 7.19 20.15 -5.78
CA GLN A 51 8.52 20.41 -5.27
C GLN A 51 9.40 19.17 -5.43
N ARG A 52 10.71 19.37 -5.52
CA ARG A 52 11.65 18.25 -5.52
C ARG A 52 11.62 17.51 -4.19
N TRP A 53 11.91 16.22 -4.25
CA TRP A 53 12.09 15.41 -3.04
C TRP A 53 13.19 15.97 -2.12
N PRO A 54 13.12 15.71 -0.82
CA PRO A 54 14.16 16.12 0.14
C PRO A 54 15.56 15.74 -0.34
N GLU A 55 16.57 16.50 0.08
CA GLU A 55 17.98 16.27 -0.26
C GLU A 55 18.27 16.10 -1.76
N LYS A 56 17.45 16.70 -2.62
CA LYS A 56 17.54 16.60 -4.08
C LYS A 56 17.46 15.15 -4.62
N LYS A 57 16.82 14.26 -3.88
CA LYS A 57 16.56 12.89 -4.33
C LYS A 57 15.71 12.89 -5.60
N LYS A 58 15.90 11.85 -6.44
CA LYS A 58 15.16 11.72 -7.70
C LYS A 58 13.74 11.21 -7.50
N PHE A 59 13.54 10.31 -6.55
CA PHE A 59 12.25 9.69 -6.24
C PHE A 59 12.13 9.35 -4.76
N ALA A 60 10.92 9.13 -4.28
CA ALA A 60 10.68 8.55 -2.97
C ALA A 60 10.49 7.03 -3.09
N LEU A 61 11.14 6.26 -2.23
CA LEU A 61 10.93 4.83 -2.05
C LEU A 61 10.14 4.63 -0.76
N VAL A 62 8.96 4.04 -0.87
CA VAL A 62 8.06 3.80 0.28
C VAL A 62 7.70 2.33 0.33
N LEU A 63 8.14 1.65 1.36
CA LEU A 63 7.89 0.23 1.59
C LEU A 63 6.76 0.07 2.60
N THR A 64 5.75 -0.72 2.25
CA THR A 64 4.59 -0.96 3.13
C THR A 64 4.17 -2.43 3.11
N HIS A 65 3.69 -2.93 4.25
CA HIS A 65 3.28 -4.31 4.41
C HIS A 65 1.93 -4.40 5.09
N ASP A 66 0.98 -5.07 4.46
CA ASP A 66 -0.31 -5.37 5.06
C ASP A 66 -0.26 -6.76 5.72
N VAL A 67 -0.46 -6.78 7.03
CA VAL A 67 -0.41 -7.99 7.84
C VAL A 67 -1.83 -8.44 8.12
N GLU A 68 -2.34 -9.33 7.28
CA GLU A 68 -3.75 -9.70 7.27
C GLU A 68 -4.15 -10.76 8.30
N LYS A 69 -3.19 -11.60 8.73
CA LYS A 69 -3.46 -12.74 9.63
C LYS A 69 -2.31 -12.97 10.62
N GLY A 70 -2.56 -13.79 11.64
CA GLY A 70 -1.53 -14.18 12.59
C GLY A 70 -0.33 -14.90 11.93
N ASP A 71 -0.54 -15.60 10.82
CA ASP A 71 0.56 -16.22 10.04
C ASP A 71 1.50 -15.16 9.45
N GLY A 72 0.95 -14.10 8.87
CA GLY A 72 1.74 -12.95 8.40
C GLY A 72 2.46 -12.25 9.54
N GLN A 73 1.77 -12.05 10.69
CA GLN A 73 2.37 -11.47 11.87
C GLN A 73 3.64 -12.22 12.33
N ASN A 74 3.62 -13.55 12.31
CA ASN A 74 4.77 -14.36 12.71
C ASN A 74 5.99 -14.21 11.78
N LYS A 75 5.79 -13.65 10.58
CA LYS A 75 6.83 -13.44 9.57
C LYS A 75 7.38 -12.01 9.53
N CYS A 76 6.75 -11.07 10.25
CA CYS A 76 7.16 -9.67 10.23
C CYS A 76 8.63 -9.46 10.63
N ILE A 77 9.13 -10.23 11.61
CA ILE A 77 10.55 -10.14 12.03
C ILE A 77 11.49 -10.58 10.90
N ASN A 78 11.14 -11.62 10.16
CA ASN A 78 11.97 -12.07 9.04
C ASN A 78 11.97 -11.05 7.90
N LEU A 79 10.83 -10.41 7.65
CA LEU A 79 10.70 -9.38 6.63
C LEU A 79 11.46 -8.11 7.02
N SER A 80 11.31 -7.64 8.27
CA SER A 80 12.06 -6.47 8.75
C SER A 80 13.58 -6.67 8.70
N LYS A 81 14.07 -7.87 8.99
CA LYS A 81 15.50 -8.19 8.85
C LYS A 81 16.00 -8.09 7.40
N ILE A 82 15.19 -8.53 6.42
CA ILE A 82 15.55 -8.36 5.00
C ILE A 82 15.74 -6.88 4.69
N GLU A 83 14.87 -6.00 5.16
CA GLU A 83 14.98 -4.56 4.91
C GLU A 83 16.16 -3.93 5.64
N GLU A 84 16.38 -4.33 6.89
CA GLU A 84 17.56 -3.91 7.68
C GLU A 84 18.87 -4.30 7.02
N ASP A 85 18.96 -5.47 6.38
CA ASP A 85 20.15 -5.92 5.64
C ASP A 85 20.54 -4.92 4.52
N TYR A 86 19.57 -4.17 4.00
CA TYR A 86 19.75 -3.13 2.97
C TYR A 86 19.73 -1.70 3.53
N GLY A 87 19.60 -1.52 4.84
CA GLY A 87 19.49 -0.21 5.48
C GLY A 87 18.18 0.52 5.17
N LEU A 88 17.10 -0.22 4.91
CA LEU A 88 15.79 0.30 4.57
C LEU A 88 14.80 0.16 5.73
N CYS A 89 13.80 1.03 5.76
CA CYS A 89 12.68 0.99 6.70
C CYS A 89 11.36 1.02 5.95
N SER A 90 10.32 0.46 6.58
CA SER A 90 8.97 0.34 6.04
C SER A 90 7.88 0.59 7.08
N SER A 91 6.61 0.50 6.67
CA SER A 91 5.48 0.45 7.58
C SER A 91 4.79 -0.92 7.56
N PHE A 92 4.41 -1.39 8.75
CA PHE A 92 3.63 -2.61 8.95
C PHE A 92 2.21 -2.23 9.39
N ASN A 93 1.22 -2.53 8.55
CA ASN A 93 -0.18 -2.21 8.78
C ASN A 93 -0.92 -3.45 9.28
N PHE A 94 -1.38 -3.44 10.52
CA PHE A 94 -2.04 -4.59 11.16
C PHE A 94 -3.57 -4.45 11.13
N VAL A 95 -4.28 -5.60 11.03
CA VAL A 95 -5.75 -5.64 11.12
C VAL A 95 -6.18 -5.83 12.57
N PRO A 96 -6.77 -4.81 13.23
CA PRO A 96 -6.96 -4.80 14.67
C PRO A 96 -7.85 -5.90 15.23
N GLU A 97 -8.99 -6.18 14.58
CA GLU A 97 -10.01 -7.09 15.08
C GLU A 97 -10.13 -8.40 14.30
N ARG A 98 -9.10 -8.79 13.55
CA ARG A 98 -9.08 -10.06 12.82
C ARG A 98 -8.31 -11.17 13.54
N TYR A 99 -7.30 -10.80 14.28
CA TYR A 99 -6.45 -11.66 15.09
C TYR A 99 -5.85 -10.84 16.24
N THR A 100 -5.23 -11.50 17.21
CA THR A 100 -4.55 -10.79 18.30
C THR A 100 -3.25 -10.19 17.79
N VAL A 101 -3.21 -8.86 17.65
CA VAL A 101 -1.99 -8.12 17.26
C VAL A 101 -1.06 -8.03 18.47
N SER A 102 0.15 -8.56 18.32
CA SER A 102 1.15 -8.63 19.40
C SER A 102 1.72 -7.26 19.75
N PRO A 103 1.52 -6.75 20.97
CA PRO A 103 2.15 -5.50 21.40
C PRO A 103 3.68 -5.59 21.42
N VAL A 104 4.23 -6.77 21.72
CA VAL A 104 5.69 -7.01 21.75
C VAL A 104 6.27 -6.89 20.35
N LEU A 105 5.59 -7.41 19.33
CA LEU A 105 6.03 -7.27 17.94
C LEU A 105 5.97 -5.81 17.49
N ARG A 106 4.89 -5.08 17.80
CA ARG A 106 4.78 -3.66 17.46
C ARG A 106 5.93 -2.85 18.07
N LEU A 107 6.19 -3.05 19.36
CA LEU A 107 7.31 -2.39 20.06
C LEU A 107 8.68 -2.78 19.47
N TYR A 108 8.86 -4.05 19.08
CA TYR A 108 10.08 -4.52 18.40
C TYR A 108 10.31 -3.75 17.10
N LEU A 109 9.28 -3.62 16.26
CA LEU A 109 9.36 -2.92 14.97
C LEU A 109 9.61 -1.41 15.17
N GLU A 110 8.87 -0.76 16.08
CA GLU A 110 9.03 0.67 16.38
C GLU A 110 10.43 0.99 16.89
N ASN A 111 11.02 0.18 17.78
CA ASN A 111 12.36 0.37 18.31
C ASN A 111 13.46 0.20 17.25
N ARG A 112 13.14 -0.38 16.10
CA ARG A 112 14.04 -0.56 14.96
C ARG A 112 13.76 0.44 13.83
N GLY A 113 12.91 1.43 14.05
CA GLY A 113 12.62 2.51 13.11
C GLY A 113 11.50 2.25 12.14
N PHE A 114 10.81 1.11 12.22
CA PHE A 114 9.64 0.81 11.40
C PHE A 114 8.40 1.57 11.87
N GLU A 115 7.47 1.81 10.96
CA GLU A 115 6.21 2.45 11.28
C GLU A 115 5.10 1.40 11.50
N ILE A 116 4.18 1.68 12.42
CA ILE A 116 2.98 0.89 12.64
C ILE A 116 1.77 1.65 12.06
N GLY A 117 0.99 0.97 11.23
CA GLY A 117 -0.26 1.48 10.66
C GLY A 117 -1.46 0.61 10.97
N VAL A 118 -2.65 1.12 10.71
CA VAL A 118 -3.93 0.41 10.84
C VAL A 118 -4.44 -0.03 9.48
N HIS A 119 -4.71 -1.32 9.32
CA HIS A 119 -5.24 -1.92 8.10
C HIS A 119 -6.69 -2.38 8.27
N ASP A 120 -7.67 -1.56 7.79
CA ASP A 120 -9.09 -1.83 8.03
C ASP A 120 -9.42 -1.93 9.55
N LEU A 121 -10.52 -2.57 9.91
CA LEU A 121 -10.85 -3.00 11.27
C LEU A 121 -10.89 -4.52 11.36
N ASN A 122 -11.65 -5.16 10.48
CA ASN A 122 -11.89 -6.60 10.48
C ASN A 122 -11.39 -7.29 9.19
N HIS A 123 -11.06 -6.52 8.17
CA HIS A 123 -10.68 -6.99 6.82
C HIS A 123 -11.72 -7.98 6.24
N ASP A 124 -12.99 -7.69 6.44
CA ASP A 124 -14.13 -8.52 6.03
C ASP A 124 -14.73 -8.11 4.68
N GLY A 125 -14.17 -7.07 4.05
CA GLY A 125 -14.64 -6.49 2.78
C GLY A 125 -15.91 -5.66 2.91
N LYS A 126 -16.36 -5.35 4.13
CA LYS A 126 -17.64 -4.66 4.38
C LYS A 126 -17.48 -3.21 4.80
N LEU A 127 -16.28 -2.74 5.12
CA LEU A 127 -16.05 -1.39 5.62
C LEU A 127 -16.70 -0.33 4.72
N PHE A 128 -16.54 -0.46 3.40
CA PHE A 128 -17.12 0.46 2.41
C PHE A 128 -18.43 -0.03 1.78
N SER A 129 -19.15 -0.95 2.43
CA SER A 129 -20.45 -1.44 1.94
C SER A 129 -21.55 -0.37 1.99
N SER A 130 -21.47 0.53 2.97
CA SER A 130 -22.32 1.72 3.09
C SER A 130 -21.66 2.76 3.99
N GLN A 131 -22.04 4.03 3.84
CA GLN A 131 -21.57 5.10 4.73
C GLN A 131 -21.90 4.81 6.18
N LYS A 132 -23.10 4.30 6.48
CA LYS A 132 -23.51 3.90 7.82
C LYS A 132 -22.58 2.85 8.43
N THR A 133 -22.16 1.84 7.63
CA THR A 133 -21.22 0.81 8.08
C THR A 133 -19.86 1.42 8.38
N PHE A 134 -19.35 2.29 7.51
CA PHE A 134 -18.09 2.98 7.70
C PHE A 134 -18.12 3.81 9.00
N GLU A 135 -19.12 4.69 9.13
CA GLU A 135 -19.28 5.57 10.29
C GLU A 135 -19.42 4.79 11.61
N SER A 136 -20.08 3.64 11.60
CA SER A 136 -20.20 2.78 12.79
C SER A 136 -18.87 2.18 13.25
N ARG A 137 -17.88 2.07 12.34
CA ARG A 137 -16.55 1.52 12.64
C ARG A 137 -15.51 2.59 12.98
N ILE A 138 -15.74 3.86 12.64
CA ILE A 138 -14.83 4.98 12.94
C ILE A 138 -14.35 4.98 14.41
N PRO A 139 -15.23 4.91 15.42
CA PRO A 139 -14.78 4.99 16.82
C PRO A 139 -13.76 3.92 17.20
N LYS A 140 -13.92 2.70 16.65
CA LYS A 140 -12.99 1.60 16.89
C LYS A 140 -11.67 1.77 16.13
N ILE A 141 -11.73 2.18 14.87
CA ILE A 141 -10.52 2.46 14.07
C ILE A 141 -9.71 3.56 14.76
N ASN A 142 -10.34 4.68 15.15
CA ASN A 142 -9.68 5.78 15.87
C ASN A 142 -9.14 5.35 17.24
N HIS A 143 -9.82 4.42 17.93
CA HIS A 143 -9.29 3.84 19.15
C HIS A 143 -7.94 3.14 18.91
N TYR A 144 -7.83 2.29 17.87
CA TYR A 144 -6.57 1.62 17.57
C TYR A 144 -5.50 2.56 17.01
N LEU A 145 -5.87 3.56 16.20
CA LEU A 145 -4.94 4.62 15.79
C LEU A 145 -4.31 5.29 17.02
N LYS A 146 -5.12 5.67 17.99
CA LYS A 146 -4.64 6.29 19.23
C LYS A 146 -3.83 5.34 20.10
N GLU A 147 -4.31 4.12 20.33
CA GLU A 147 -3.65 3.10 21.17
C GLU A 147 -2.27 2.74 20.62
N TRP A 148 -2.17 2.55 19.30
CA TRP A 148 -0.92 2.18 18.64
C TRP A 148 -0.05 3.38 18.27
N LYS A 149 -0.51 4.60 18.57
CA LYS A 149 0.13 5.85 18.12
C LYS A 149 0.34 5.90 16.61
N ALA A 150 -0.48 5.15 15.87
CA ALA A 150 -0.49 5.11 14.43
C ALA A 150 -1.14 6.37 13.88
N VAL A 151 -0.61 6.88 12.77
CA VAL A 151 -1.11 8.09 12.10
C VAL A 151 -1.59 7.81 10.68
N GLY A 152 -1.52 6.56 10.25
CA GLY A 152 -1.85 6.11 8.92
C GLY A 152 -2.89 4.99 8.89
N PHE A 153 -3.63 4.96 7.78
CA PHE A 153 -4.66 3.97 7.52
C PHE A 153 -4.50 3.38 6.12
N ARG A 154 -4.90 2.13 5.96
CA ARG A 154 -5.13 1.47 4.67
C ARG A 154 -6.37 0.59 4.75
N ALA A 155 -7.24 0.73 3.76
CA ALA A 155 -8.45 -0.07 3.67
C ALA A 155 -8.18 -1.49 3.16
N GLY A 156 -8.95 -2.45 3.64
CA GLY A 156 -8.92 -3.82 3.13
C GLY A 156 -9.37 -3.92 1.67
N ALA A 157 -8.64 -4.72 0.89
CA ALA A 157 -8.89 -4.93 -0.54
C ALA A 157 -8.93 -3.63 -1.36
N MET A 158 -8.20 -2.60 -0.95
CA MET A 158 -8.09 -1.30 -1.61
C MET A 158 -9.44 -0.64 -1.94
N HIS A 159 -10.49 -0.98 -1.18
CA HIS A 159 -11.75 -0.25 -1.27
C HIS A 159 -11.58 1.14 -0.64
N HIS A 160 -12.01 2.17 -1.32
CA HIS A 160 -11.82 3.53 -0.84
C HIS A 160 -13.01 4.45 -1.16
N ASN A 161 -13.14 5.46 -0.33
CA ASN A 161 -13.91 6.67 -0.51
C ASN A 161 -13.23 7.73 0.35
N LEU A 162 -12.50 8.65 -0.27
CA LEU A 162 -11.65 9.62 0.42
C LEU A 162 -12.44 10.56 1.32
N ASP A 163 -13.70 10.87 0.99
CA ASP A 163 -14.58 11.68 1.86
C ASP A 163 -14.92 10.96 3.17
N TRP A 164 -15.10 9.63 3.10
CA TRP A 164 -15.36 8.86 4.31
C TRP A 164 -14.08 8.64 5.11
N ILE A 165 -12.98 8.31 4.45
CA ILE A 165 -11.65 8.14 5.07
C ILE A 165 -11.24 9.41 5.80
N GLY A 166 -11.53 10.58 5.25
CA GLY A 166 -11.28 11.88 5.88
C GLY A 166 -12.00 12.13 7.21
N LYS A 167 -12.88 11.21 7.66
CA LYS A 167 -13.49 11.23 9.00
C LYS A 167 -12.66 10.50 10.07
N LEU A 168 -11.60 9.80 9.66
CA LEU A 168 -10.66 9.13 10.58
C LEU A 168 -9.63 10.14 11.13
N ASP A 169 -9.08 9.84 12.31
CA ASP A 169 -8.03 10.63 12.96
C ASP A 169 -6.64 10.27 12.40
N ILE A 170 -6.41 10.57 11.11
CA ILE A 170 -5.21 10.17 10.37
C ILE A 170 -4.44 11.38 9.82
N LYS A 171 -3.15 11.19 9.55
CA LYS A 171 -2.31 12.11 8.78
C LYS A 171 -2.16 11.68 7.33
N TYR A 172 -2.30 10.39 7.04
CA TYR A 172 -2.26 9.84 5.69
C TYR A 172 -3.15 8.61 5.53
N ASP A 173 -3.55 8.37 4.30
CA ASP A 173 -4.18 7.14 3.82
C ASP A 173 -3.34 6.53 2.69
N CYS A 174 -3.37 5.21 2.56
CA CYS A 174 -2.72 4.46 1.50
C CYS A 174 -3.70 3.49 0.82
N SER A 175 -4.98 3.88 0.68
CA SER A 175 -6.02 2.99 0.16
C SER A 175 -6.21 3.11 -1.36
N THR A 176 -5.49 4.01 -2.03
CA THR A 176 -5.57 4.19 -3.49
C THR A 176 -4.34 3.62 -4.22
N PHE A 177 -4.35 3.70 -5.52
CA PHE A 177 -3.28 3.27 -6.42
C PHE A 177 -3.27 4.14 -7.68
N ASP A 178 -2.14 4.18 -8.37
CA ASP A 178 -2.01 4.92 -9.62
C ASP A 178 -2.96 4.37 -10.69
N THR A 179 -2.66 3.19 -11.20
CA THR A 179 -3.47 2.47 -12.21
C THR A 179 -3.33 0.96 -11.99
N ASP A 180 -4.37 0.32 -11.45
CA ASP A 180 -4.42 -1.14 -11.34
C ASP A 180 -5.82 -1.66 -11.70
N PRO A 181 -6.00 -2.19 -12.93
CA PRO A 181 -7.29 -2.70 -13.40
C PRO A 181 -7.72 -3.99 -12.70
N PHE A 182 -6.85 -4.62 -11.89
CA PHE A 182 -7.11 -5.90 -11.24
C PHE A 182 -7.72 -5.75 -9.85
N GLU A 183 -7.69 -4.54 -9.30
CA GLU A 183 -8.31 -4.25 -8.03
C GLU A 183 -9.83 -4.41 -8.09
N PRO A 184 -10.49 -4.78 -6.96
CA PRO A 184 -11.94 -4.91 -6.89
C PRO A 184 -12.69 -3.59 -7.17
N GLN A 185 -12.07 -2.46 -6.89
CA GLN A 185 -12.50 -1.11 -7.21
C GLN A 185 -11.43 -0.47 -8.10
N PRO A 186 -11.52 -0.59 -9.44
CA PRO A 186 -10.42 -0.27 -10.37
C PRO A 186 -10.33 1.21 -10.77
N ASP A 187 -10.79 2.13 -9.94
CA ASP A 187 -10.79 3.58 -10.13
C ASP A 187 -9.51 4.21 -9.56
N GLY A 188 -8.37 3.87 -10.14
CA GLY A 188 -7.07 4.45 -9.77
C GLY A 188 -7.04 5.97 -9.90
N VAL A 189 -6.19 6.60 -9.08
CA VAL A 189 -6.07 8.06 -9.00
C VAL A 189 -5.24 8.66 -10.13
N LYS A 190 -4.66 7.84 -11.00
CA LYS A 190 -3.90 8.22 -12.19
C LYS A 190 -2.75 9.20 -11.92
N THR A 191 -2.08 9.00 -10.80
CA THR A 191 -0.84 9.71 -10.48
C THR A 191 0.09 8.82 -9.67
N ILE A 192 1.40 8.93 -9.95
CA ILE A 192 2.47 8.31 -9.15
C ILE A 192 3.01 9.26 -8.08
N PHE A 193 2.36 10.38 -7.85
CA PHE A 193 2.73 11.35 -6.84
C PHE A 193 1.72 11.32 -5.69
N PRO A 194 2.16 11.49 -4.43
CA PRO A 194 1.25 11.68 -3.32
C PRO A 194 0.57 13.04 -3.43
N PHE A 195 -0.64 13.16 -2.88
CA PHE A 195 -1.39 14.40 -2.94
C PHE A 195 -2.15 14.68 -1.64
N TRP A 196 -2.54 15.95 -1.45
CA TRP A 196 -3.31 16.37 -0.29
C TRP A 196 -4.81 16.26 -0.55
N VAL A 197 -5.51 15.59 0.34
CA VAL A 197 -6.98 15.51 0.34
C VAL A 197 -7.50 16.49 1.39
N GLN A 198 -8.09 17.60 0.91
CA GLN A 198 -8.66 18.61 1.79
C GLN A 198 -9.99 18.11 2.37
N ASN A 199 -10.20 18.27 3.68
CA ASN A 199 -11.44 18.00 4.37
C ASN A 199 -11.76 19.08 5.41
N ARG A 200 -12.88 18.93 6.13
CA ARG A 200 -13.32 19.91 7.15
C ARG A 200 -12.37 19.95 8.37
N ASN A 201 -11.58 18.91 8.60
CA ASN A 201 -10.64 18.80 9.72
C ASN A 201 -9.21 19.19 9.34
N GLY A 202 -9.01 19.80 8.17
CA GLY A 202 -7.70 20.24 7.66
C GLY A 202 -7.16 19.35 6.53
N GLY A 203 -7.47 18.06 6.50
CA GLY A 203 -7.08 17.15 5.43
C GLY A 203 -6.02 16.10 5.84
N PHE A 204 -5.65 15.26 4.89
CA PHE A 204 -4.65 14.20 5.02
C PHE A 204 -3.91 14.00 3.71
N ALA A 205 -2.73 13.37 3.75
CA ALA A 205 -2.01 12.98 2.55
C ALA A 205 -2.54 11.63 2.02
N GLU A 206 -2.84 11.56 0.74
CA GLU A 206 -3.11 10.30 0.05
C GLU A 206 -1.83 9.80 -0.61
N LEU A 207 -1.47 8.54 -0.35
CA LEU A 207 -0.26 7.90 -0.82
C LEU A 207 -0.63 6.68 -1.66
N PRO A 208 -0.89 6.84 -2.98
CA PRO A 208 -1.28 5.72 -3.83
C PRO A 208 -0.15 4.69 -3.95
N TYR A 209 -0.45 3.40 -3.89
CA TYR A 209 0.57 2.45 -4.30
C TYR A 209 0.79 2.56 -5.82
N THR A 210 2.04 2.44 -6.22
CA THR A 210 2.47 2.64 -7.61
C THR A 210 3.16 1.41 -8.18
N LEU A 211 3.68 0.52 -7.34
CA LEU A 211 4.16 -0.78 -7.78
C LEU A 211 3.06 -1.83 -7.57
N PRO A 212 2.73 -2.67 -8.58
CA PRO A 212 1.66 -3.66 -8.47
C PRO A 212 1.82 -4.56 -7.25
N GLN A 213 0.71 -4.89 -6.58
CA GLN A 213 0.73 -5.70 -5.36
C GLN A 213 1.28 -7.12 -5.63
N ASP A 214 2.00 -7.65 -4.66
CA ASP A 214 2.56 -9.01 -4.65
C ASP A 214 1.49 -10.10 -4.84
N PHE A 215 0.32 -9.93 -4.22
CA PHE A 215 -0.80 -10.86 -4.38
C PHE A 215 -1.24 -10.97 -5.85
N THR A 216 -1.34 -9.84 -6.54
CA THR A 216 -1.70 -9.81 -7.96
C THR A 216 -0.63 -10.48 -8.80
N LEU A 217 0.65 -10.12 -8.61
CA LEU A 217 1.75 -10.65 -9.42
C LEU A 217 2.02 -12.14 -9.17
N PHE A 218 2.19 -12.52 -7.90
CA PHE A 218 2.75 -13.84 -7.59
C PHE A 218 1.68 -14.88 -7.27
N ILE A 219 0.54 -14.48 -6.71
CA ILE A 219 -0.52 -15.42 -6.35
C ILE A 219 -1.54 -15.58 -7.48
N LEU A 220 -1.92 -14.49 -8.12
CA LEU A 220 -2.94 -14.52 -9.18
C LEU A 220 -2.33 -14.73 -10.57
N MET A 221 -1.31 -13.95 -10.95
CA MET A 221 -0.64 -14.06 -12.26
C MET A 221 0.42 -15.16 -12.32
N LYS A 222 0.87 -15.68 -11.15
CA LYS A 222 1.90 -16.72 -11.04
C LYS A 222 3.24 -16.32 -11.67
N MET A 223 3.63 -15.07 -11.50
CA MET A 223 4.94 -14.59 -11.94
C MET A 223 6.04 -15.10 -11.00
N ASN A 224 7.25 -15.32 -11.54
CA ASN A 224 8.35 -15.96 -10.83
C ASN A 224 9.55 -15.02 -10.57
N GLY A 225 9.41 -13.71 -10.81
CA GLY A 225 10.50 -12.76 -10.62
C GLY A 225 10.02 -11.33 -10.44
N SER A 226 10.92 -10.43 -10.12
CA SER A 226 10.67 -9.02 -9.80
C SER A 226 10.66 -8.08 -11.02
N GLU A 227 10.68 -8.60 -12.25
CA GLU A 227 10.89 -7.83 -13.49
C GLU A 227 9.85 -6.73 -13.73
N ILE A 228 8.58 -7.01 -13.40
CA ILE A 228 7.52 -5.99 -13.52
C ILE A 228 7.77 -4.85 -12.53
N TRP A 229 8.14 -5.16 -11.30
CA TRP A 229 8.49 -4.17 -10.30
C TRP A 229 9.69 -3.33 -10.75
N LYS A 230 10.78 -3.96 -11.20
CA LYS A 230 11.99 -3.27 -11.67
C LYS A 230 11.68 -2.33 -12.84
N ARG A 231 10.94 -2.81 -13.85
CA ARG A 231 10.57 -2.01 -15.01
C ARG A 231 9.71 -0.79 -14.63
N LYS A 232 8.69 -0.98 -13.77
CA LYS A 232 7.84 0.13 -13.33
C LYS A 232 8.59 1.08 -12.41
N LEU A 233 9.47 0.57 -11.56
CA LEU A 233 10.37 1.40 -10.75
C LEU A 233 11.26 2.29 -11.62
N ASP A 234 11.90 1.74 -12.65
CA ASP A 234 12.75 2.51 -13.56
C ASP A 234 11.98 3.68 -14.20
N TRP A 235 10.76 3.42 -14.64
CA TRP A 235 9.88 4.45 -15.18
C TRP A 235 9.48 5.49 -14.12
N ILE A 236 9.14 5.07 -12.90
CA ILE A 236 8.83 6.00 -11.79
C ILE A 236 10.04 6.90 -11.48
N VAL A 237 11.25 6.34 -11.48
CA VAL A 237 12.49 7.11 -11.27
C VAL A 237 12.72 8.13 -12.38
N GLU A 238 12.44 7.78 -13.64
CA GLU A 238 12.51 8.70 -14.77
C GLU A 238 11.53 9.86 -14.63
N LYS A 239 10.29 9.59 -14.19
CA LYS A 239 9.25 10.60 -13.96
C LYS A 239 9.45 11.39 -12.66
N GLY A 240 10.30 10.94 -11.75
CA GLY A 240 10.53 11.60 -10.47
C GLY A 240 9.42 11.40 -9.44
N GLY A 241 8.64 10.33 -9.58
CA GLY A 241 7.47 10.03 -8.73
C GLY A 241 7.80 9.34 -7.42
N MET A 242 6.78 8.73 -6.81
CA MET A 242 6.87 7.91 -5.61
C MET A 242 6.76 6.43 -5.98
N ALA A 243 7.76 5.63 -5.64
CA ALA A 243 7.72 4.18 -5.73
C ALA A 243 7.18 3.61 -4.41
N LEU A 244 5.86 3.52 -4.27
CA LEU A 244 5.22 2.88 -3.13
C LEU A 244 4.84 1.45 -3.49
N ILE A 245 5.37 0.50 -2.73
CA ILE A 245 5.06 -0.92 -2.83
C ILE A 245 4.21 -1.37 -1.63
N ASN A 246 3.21 -2.20 -1.90
CA ASN A 246 2.47 -2.93 -0.89
C ASN A 246 2.69 -4.43 -1.04
N THR A 247 3.26 -5.07 -0.02
CA THR A 247 3.43 -6.52 0.04
C THR A 247 2.78 -7.08 1.29
N HIS A 248 2.64 -8.42 1.34
CA HIS A 248 1.95 -9.09 2.45
C HIS A 248 2.83 -10.23 2.96
N PRO A 249 3.33 -10.18 4.19
CA PRO A 249 4.06 -11.30 4.79
C PRO A 249 3.24 -12.59 4.83
N ASP A 250 1.91 -12.48 4.80
CA ASP A 250 0.99 -13.60 4.69
C ASP A 250 1.25 -14.49 3.46
N TYR A 251 1.66 -13.87 2.34
CA TYR A 251 1.92 -14.56 1.07
C TYR A 251 3.39 -14.84 0.81
N MET A 252 4.29 -14.45 1.71
CA MET A 252 5.72 -14.76 1.60
C MET A 252 6.07 -16.10 2.27
N TYR A 253 7.06 -16.82 1.73
CA TYR A 253 7.80 -17.83 2.45
C TYR A 253 9.29 -17.46 2.50
N PHE A 254 9.90 -17.67 3.66
CA PHE A 254 11.30 -17.31 3.93
C PHE A 254 12.24 -18.52 3.90
N ASN A 255 11.67 -19.72 3.97
CA ASN A 255 12.38 -20.98 3.87
C ASN A 255 11.48 -22.02 3.17
N ASN A 256 12.06 -23.12 2.68
CA ASN A 256 11.34 -24.14 1.92
C ASN A 256 10.24 -24.86 2.72
N SER A 257 10.33 -24.89 4.06
CA SER A 257 9.30 -25.50 4.90
C SER A 257 7.99 -24.71 4.92
N ASP A 258 8.05 -23.42 4.60
CA ASP A 258 6.89 -22.52 4.55
C ASP A 258 6.25 -22.44 3.16
N TYR A 259 6.74 -23.22 2.19
CA TYR A 259 6.18 -23.23 0.84
C TYR A 259 4.68 -23.59 0.85
N GLY A 260 3.91 -22.94 -0.01
CA GLY A 260 2.47 -23.17 -0.13
C GLY A 260 1.89 -22.61 -1.43
N LYS A 261 0.72 -23.10 -1.82
CA LYS A 261 0.05 -22.71 -3.08
C LYS A 261 -0.25 -21.22 -3.23
N GLU A 262 -0.45 -20.52 -2.10
CA GLU A 262 -0.72 -19.09 -2.02
C GLU A 262 0.46 -18.33 -1.43
N ARG A 263 1.67 -18.80 -1.69
CA ARG A 263 2.89 -18.15 -1.21
C ARG A 263 3.91 -18.04 -2.34
N TYR A 264 4.73 -16.99 -2.26
CA TYR A 264 5.87 -16.75 -3.13
C TYR A 264 7.15 -16.57 -2.31
N SER A 265 8.31 -16.78 -2.92
CA SER A 265 9.59 -16.65 -2.23
C SER A 265 9.87 -15.21 -1.83
N ALA A 266 10.21 -14.96 -0.58
CA ALA A 266 10.70 -13.67 -0.11
C ALA A 266 11.97 -13.22 -0.85
N GLN A 267 12.68 -14.15 -1.54
CA GLN A 267 13.81 -13.82 -2.40
C GLN A 267 13.43 -12.85 -3.52
N ILE A 268 12.20 -12.94 -4.07
CA ILE A 268 11.72 -12.01 -5.12
C ILE A 268 11.67 -10.55 -4.59
N TYR A 269 11.27 -10.40 -3.33
CA TYR A 269 11.29 -9.08 -2.67
C TYR A 269 12.71 -8.61 -2.41
N ARG A 270 13.58 -9.51 -1.92
CA ARG A 270 15.01 -9.24 -1.73
C ARG A 270 15.68 -8.80 -3.04
N ASP A 271 15.40 -9.47 -4.16
CA ASP A 271 15.93 -9.13 -5.49
C ASP A 271 15.50 -7.72 -5.96
N LEU A 272 14.33 -7.25 -5.54
CA LEU A 272 13.90 -5.87 -5.78
C LEU A 272 14.69 -4.89 -4.92
N LEU A 273 14.84 -5.15 -3.62
CA LEU A 273 15.57 -4.26 -2.72
C LEU A 273 17.04 -4.14 -3.13
N GLU A 274 17.68 -5.26 -3.45
CA GLU A 274 19.06 -5.29 -3.97
C GLU A 274 19.18 -4.42 -5.24
N TYR A 275 18.28 -4.60 -6.19
CA TYR A 275 18.24 -3.80 -7.41
C TYR A 275 18.11 -2.29 -7.13
N VAL A 276 17.26 -1.89 -6.18
CA VAL A 276 17.11 -0.49 -5.77
C VAL A 276 18.40 0.06 -5.19
N VAL A 277 18.97 -0.66 -4.24
CA VAL A 277 20.17 -0.21 -3.53
C VAL A 277 21.38 -0.16 -4.45
N GLU A 278 21.57 -1.13 -5.35
CA GLU A 278 22.68 -1.15 -6.29
C GLU A 278 22.56 -0.09 -7.37
N LYS A 279 21.39 -0.04 -8.05
CA LYS A 279 21.20 0.82 -9.22
C LYS A 279 20.99 2.27 -8.86
N TYR A 280 20.30 2.55 -7.75
CA TYR A 280 19.84 3.88 -7.37
C TYR A 280 20.45 4.40 -6.06
N ASN A 281 21.61 3.87 -5.67
CA ASN A 281 22.32 4.32 -4.47
C ASN A 281 22.42 5.84 -4.39
N GLY A 282 22.00 6.40 -3.26
CA GLY A 282 22.01 7.85 -3.00
C GLY A 282 20.97 8.66 -3.78
N GLN A 283 20.17 8.06 -4.68
CA GLN A 283 19.21 8.75 -5.54
C GLN A 283 17.76 8.72 -5.01
N TYR A 284 17.45 7.88 -4.05
CA TYR A 284 16.11 7.78 -3.45
C TYR A 284 16.06 8.33 -2.03
N TRP A 285 14.89 8.78 -1.65
CA TRP A 285 14.52 9.02 -0.27
C TRP A 285 13.70 7.82 0.21
N ASN A 286 14.29 6.95 1.05
CA ASN A 286 13.52 5.92 1.73
C ASN A 286 12.71 6.57 2.84
N ALA A 287 11.45 6.88 2.55
CA ALA A 287 10.55 7.58 3.43
C ALA A 287 9.60 6.63 4.12
N LEU A 288 9.39 6.81 5.40
CA LEU A 288 8.21 6.25 6.07
C LEU A 288 6.96 7.03 5.64
N PRO A 289 5.79 6.37 5.53
CA PRO A 289 4.54 7.04 5.15
C PRO A 289 4.23 8.31 5.97
N ARG A 290 4.52 8.31 7.29
CA ARG A 290 4.33 9.50 8.16
C ARG A 290 5.23 10.68 7.79
N GLU A 291 6.45 10.41 7.31
CA GLU A 291 7.40 11.44 6.88
C GLU A 291 6.94 12.04 5.56
N LEU A 292 6.50 11.18 4.64
CA LEU A 292 5.95 11.57 3.37
C LEU A 292 4.66 12.41 3.55
N ALA A 293 3.79 12.02 4.47
CA ALA A 293 2.60 12.81 4.81
C ALA A 293 2.95 14.22 5.30
N SER A 294 4.00 14.34 6.11
CA SER A 294 4.49 15.63 6.60
C SER A 294 5.04 16.50 5.44
N PHE A 295 5.77 15.89 4.52
CA PHE A 295 6.29 16.55 3.31
C PHE A 295 5.15 17.05 2.42
N VAL A 296 4.15 16.21 2.10
CA VAL A 296 2.98 16.59 1.29
C VAL A 296 2.18 17.72 1.93
N LYS A 297 1.99 17.67 3.26
CA LYS A 297 1.31 18.74 4.00
C LYS A 297 2.03 20.09 3.85
N ASN A 298 3.36 20.09 3.95
CA ASN A 298 4.15 21.32 3.84
C ASN A 298 4.03 21.95 2.44
N ILE A 299 4.14 21.13 1.38
CA ILE A 299 3.92 21.59 -0.01
C ILE A 299 2.53 22.20 -0.17
N ASN A 300 1.50 21.56 0.37
CA ASN A 300 0.13 22.08 0.28
C ASN A 300 -0.03 23.42 1.01
N CYS A 301 0.55 23.58 2.19
CA CYS A 301 0.49 24.83 2.95
C CYS A 301 1.20 25.99 2.23
N GLU A 302 2.34 25.75 1.58
CA GLU A 302 3.07 26.73 0.81
C GLU A 302 2.28 27.19 -0.42
N ASN A 303 1.68 26.25 -1.16
CA ASN A 303 0.84 26.54 -2.32
C ASN A 303 -0.39 27.39 -1.95
N VAL A 304 -1.04 27.10 -0.83
CA VAL A 304 -2.19 27.90 -0.33
C VAL A 304 -1.75 29.31 0.08
N SER A 305 -0.55 29.49 0.60
CA SER A 305 -0.01 30.78 0.99
C SER A 305 0.29 31.67 -0.23
N ILE A 306 0.80 31.08 -1.32
CA ILE A 306 1.07 31.79 -2.58
C ILE A 306 -0.24 32.25 -3.24
N GLN A 307 -1.26 31.42 -3.27
CA GLN A 307 -2.58 31.77 -3.85
C GLN A 307 -3.32 32.92 -3.09
N ARG A 308 -2.96 33.16 -1.83
CA ARG A 308 -3.54 34.29 -1.04
C ARG A 308 -2.81 35.62 -1.24
N ILE A 309 -1.70 35.63 -1.92
CA ILE A 309 -0.88 36.83 -2.18
C ILE A 309 -1.13 37.40 -3.60
N GLU A 310 -1.69 36.58 -4.49
CA GLU A 310 -2.16 36.97 -5.83
C GLU A 310 -3.64 37.44 -5.78
#